data_1fd751fe8e7fbddff8a80a3706f38a29
#
_entry.id   1fd751fe8e7fbddff8a80a3706f38a29
#
_cell.length_a   1.000
_cell.length_b   1.000
_cell.length_c   1.000
_cell.angle_alpha   90.00
_cell.angle_beta   90.00
_cell.angle_gamma   90.00
#
_symmetry.space_group_name_H-M   'P 1'
#
loop_
_entity.id
_entity.type
_entity.pdbx_description
1 polymer ?
#
loop_
_entity_poly.entity_id
_entity_poly.type
_entity_poly.pdbx_seq_one_letter_code
_entity_poly.pdbx_strand_id
1 'polypeptide(L)'
;TASSRLADALAGISALGFRGCILAGPLREPAIDLTTSASPAAQFAVGCNLLECTKDGQLVGHLTLGRGALDSIRLHVDPTTTNILLLGTNLLARSLALELTLSGTSGITIADPWDGQAAVLADAVNAIEGGHATAVEDELPPNCESVDIVIATEEVRPFPPNFQLPELREDLVVVDTSLDPKASSILKAAAAANSCQVDGLEVTTATMAINFRSLTG
;
A
#
# COMPACT_ATOMS: atom_id res chain seq x y z
N THR A 1 -11.25 -19.73 -13.03
CA THR A 1 -10.99 -18.63 -12.10
C THR A 1 -10.94 -17.32 -12.87
N ALA A 2 -11.24 -16.18 -12.20
CA ALA A 2 -11.22 -14.84 -12.86
C ALA A 2 -9.85 -14.55 -13.51
N SER A 3 -8.75 -14.98 -12.88
CA SER A 3 -7.38 -14.81 -13.37
C SER A 3 -7.10 -15.57 -14.70
N SER A 4 -7.74 -16.71 -14.96
CA SER A 4 -7.51 -17.49 -16.20
C SER A 4 -8.06 -16.83 -17.47
N ARG A 5 -8.91 -15.79 -17.33
CA ARG A 5 -9.50 -15.04 -18.45
C ARG A 5 -9.09 -13.57 -18.47
N LEU A 6 -8.09 -13.20 -17.67
CA LEU A 6 -7.67 -11.81 -17.55
C LEU A 6 -7.14 -11.28 -18.89
N ALA A 7 -6.32 -12.04 -19.59
CA ALA A 7 -5.77 -11.63 -20.88
C ALA A 7 -6.89 -11.36 -21.92
N ASP A 8 -7.90 -12.25 -21.99
CA ASP A 8 -9.05 -12.07 -22.90
C ASP A 8 -9.85 -10.82 -22.52
N ALA A 9 -10.07 -10.60 -21.23
CA ALA A 9 -10.79 -9.43 -20.74
C ALA A 9 -10.07 -8.13 -21.07
N LEU A 10 -8.76 -8.07 -20.89
CA LEU A 10 -7.94 -6.89 -21.21
C LEU A 10 -7.87 -6.63 -22.71
N ALA A 11 -7.77 -7.67 -23.54
CA ALA A 11 -7.87 -7.55 -24.99
C ALA A 11 -9.24 -6.98 -25.40
N GLY A 12 -10.31 -7.41 -24.73
CA GLY A 12 -11.67 -6.87 -24.95
C GLY A 12 -11.81 -5.40 -24.59
N ILE A 13 -11.22 -4.96 -23.48
CA ILE A 13 -11.22 -3.54 -23.05
C ILE A 13 -10.52 -2.68 -24.10
N SER A 14 -9.36 -3.10 -24.60
CA SER A 14 -8.64 -2.40 -25.66
C SER A 14 -9.45 -2.38 -26.97
N ALA A 15 -10.00 -3.52 -27.38
CA ALA A 15 -10.78 -3.65 -28.63
C ALA A 15 -12.07 -2.83 -28.64
N LEU A 16 -12.69 -2.63 -27.48
CA LEU A 16 -13.90 -1.81 -27.32
C LEU A 16 -13.61 -0.31 -27.16
N GLY A 17 -12.34 0.11 -27.19
CA GLY A 17 -11.95 1.51 -27.12
C GLY A 17 -12.10 2.14 -25.74
N PHE A 18 -12.06 1.34 -24.67
CA PHE A 18 -11.99 1.89 -23.31
C PHE A 18 -10.66 2.62 -23.09
N ARG A 19 -10.67 3.67 -22.31
CA ARG A 19 -9.45 4.40 -21.92
C ARG A 19 -8.58 3.60 -20.96
N GLY A 20 -9.15 2.64 -20.27
CA GLY A 20 -8.48 1.79 -19.31
C GLY A 20 -9.46 1.15 -18.35
N CYS A 21 -8.94 0.52 -17.31
CA CYS A 21 -9.73 -0.09 -16.25
C CYS A 21 -9.01 -0.08 -14.90
N ILE A 22 -9.79 -0.20 -13.83
CA ILE A 22 -9.29 -0.36 -12.47
C ILE A 22 -9.38 -1.85 -12.12
N LEU A 23 -8.29 -2.39 -11.58
CA LEU A 23 -8.19 -3.78 -11.17
C LEU A 23 -8.36 -3.90 -9.65
N ALA A 24 -9.13 -4.88 -9.23
CA ALA A 24 -9.35 -5.19 -7.83
C ALA A 24 -8.77 -6.56 -7.46
N GLY A 25 -8.43 -6.70 -6.18
CA GLY A 25 -8.03 -7.96 -5.55
C GLY A 25 -6.97 -8.74 -6.32
N PRO A 26 -7.21 -10.03 -6.59
CA PRO A 26 -6.18 -10.95 -7.08
C PRO A 26 -5.78 -10.72 -8.55
N LEU A 27 -6.40 -9.74 -9.25
CA LEU A 27 -6.04 -9.43 -10.64
C LEU A 27 -4.87 -8.46 -10.75
N ARG A 28 -4.52 -7.77 -9.66
CA ARG A 28 -3.52 -6.68 -9.66
C ARG A 28 -2.10 -7.14 -9.97
N GLU A 29 -1.67 -8.24 -9.36
CA GLU A 29 -0.32 -8.79 -9.58
C GLU A 29 -0.19 -9.47 -10.94
N PRO A 30 -1.07 -10.43 -11.35
CA PRO A 30 -0.90 -11.07 -12.65
C PRO A 30 -1.13 -10.14 -13.84
N ALA A 31 -1.75 -8.97 -13.66
CA ALA A 31 -1.95 -8.04 -14.75
C ALA A 31 -0.66 -7.37 -15.22
N ILE A 32 0.38 -7.28 -14.38
CA ILE A 32 1.65 -6.65 -14.75
C ILE A 32 2.31 -7.34 -15.94
N ASP A 33 2.22 -8.68 -16.00
CA ASP A 33 2.79 -9.49 -17.08
C ASP A 33 2.07 -9.30 -18.43
N LEU A 34 0.88 -8.70 -18.39
CA LEU A 34 0.05 -8.43 -19.56
C LEU A 34 0.16 -6.98 -20.05
N THR A 35 1.00 -6.17 -19.41
CA THR A 35 1.23 -4.77 -19.80
C THR A 35 2.40 -4.66 -20.76
N THR A 36 2.32 -3.69 -21.69
CA THR A 36 3.42 -3.36 -22.60
C THR A 36 4.51 -2.55 -21.89
N SER A 37 4.09 -1.75 -20.92
CA SER A 37 4.97 -0.97 -20.03
C SER A 37 4.28 -0.72 -18.71
N ALA A 38 5.06 -0.34 -17.71
CA ALA A 38 4.54 -0.08 -16.37
C ALA A 38 5.24 1.11 -15.72
N SER A 39 4.50 1.82 -14.86
CA SER A 39 5.05 2.91 -14.05
C SER A 39 6.14 2.40 -13.08
N PRO A 40 7.05 3.27 -12.62
CA PRO A 40 8.08 2.87 -11.65
C PRO A 40 7.51 2.19 -10.40
N ALA A 41 6.40 2.69 -9.86
CA ALA A 41 5.74 2.09 -8.71
C ALA A 41 5.18 0.68 -9.01
N ALA A 42 4.62 0.48 -10.22
CA ALA A 42 4.12 -0.82 -10.65
C ALA A 42 5.26 -1.83 -10.88
N GLN A 43 6.40 -1.38 -11.40
CA GLN A 43 7.61 -2.20 -11.57
C GLN A 43 8.21 -2.58 -10.21
N PHE A 44 8.37 -1.61 -9.31
CA PHE A 44 8.93 -1.85 -7.97
C PHE A 44 8.09 -2.85 -7.17
N ALA A 45 6.79 -2.66 -7.13
CA ALA A 45 5.90 -3.50 -6.34
C ALA A 45 5.44 -4.78 -7.07
N VAL A 46 5.78 -4.95 -8.34
CA VAL A 46 5.39 -6.07 -9.20
C VAL A 46 3.87 -6.27 -9.24
N GLY A 47 3.17 -5.23 -9.72
CA GLY A 47 1.72 -5.27 -9.86
C GLY A 47 1.13 -3.90 -10.23
N CYS A 48 -0.11 -3.89 -10.68
CA CYS A 48 -0.81 -2.67 -11.06
C CYS A 48 -2.29 -2.72 -10.65
N ASN A 49 -2.85 -1.59 -10.28
CA ASN A 49 -4.28 -1.48 -9.97
C ASN A 49 -5.05 -0.61 -10.98
N LEU A 50 -4.33 0.09 -11.85
CA LEU A 50 -4.88 0.88 -12.94
C LEU A 50 -4.19 0.49 -14.24
N LEU A 51 -4.96 0.20 -15.26
CA LEU A 51 -4.49 0.00 -16.62
C LEU A 51 -5.00 1.13 -17.51
N GLU A 52 -4.10 1.74 -18.24
CA GLU A 52 -4.40 2.72 -19.27
C GLU A 52 -4.25 2.08 -20.66
N CYS A 53 -5.25 2.29 -21.54
CA CYS A 53 -5.17 1.90 -22.93
C CYS A 53 -4.67 3.08 -23.75
N THR A 54 -3.53 2.93 -24.42
CA THR A 54 -3.03 3.93 -25.34
C THR A 54 -3.84 3.96 -26.63
N LYS A 55 -3.67 5.02 -27.43
CA LYS A 55 -4.35 5.12 -28.75
C LYS A 55 -3.97 3.99 -29.71
N ASP A 56 -2.79 3.42 -29.52
CA ASP A 56 -2.28 2.29 -30.32
C ASP A 56 -2.69 0.93 -29.75
N GLY A 57 -3.58 0.91 -28.76
CA GLY A 57 -4.13 -0.31 -28.15
C GLY A 57 -3.19 -1.01 -27.15
N GLN A 58 -2.07 -0.37 -26.77
CA GLN A 58 -1.15 -0.91 -25.78
C GLN A 58 -1.70 -0.69 -24.37
N LEU A 59 -1.34 -1.58 -23.45
CA LEU A 59 -1.70 -1.50 -22.04
C LEU A 59 -0.50 -0.97 -21.22
N VAL A 60 -0.73 0.11 -20.49
CA VAL A 60 0.24 0.68 -19.55
C VAL A 60 -0.25 0.44 -18.12
N GLY A 61 0.57 -0.25 -17.32
CA GLY A 61 0.24 -0.56 -15.93
C GLY A 61 0.67 0.55 -14.98
N HIS A 62 -0.24 0.99 -14.12
CA HIS A 62 0.05 1.96 -13.05
C HIS A 62 -0.31 1.36 -11.69
N LEU A 63 0.46 1.73 -10.67
CA LEU A 63 0.16 1.38 -9.29
C LEU A 63 -0.02 2.66 -8.47
N THR A 64 -1.25 2.93 -8.08
CA THR A 64 -1.66 4.17 -7.42
C THR A 64 -2.02 3.98 -5.94
N LEU A 65 -1.98 2.72 -5.45
CA LEU A 65 -2.37 2.37 -4.08
C LEU A 65 -1.53 3.09 -3.04
N GLY A 66 -0.21 3.01 -3.15
CA GLY A 66 0.71 3.66 -2.23
C GLY A 66 0.60 5.18 -2.26
N ARG A 67 0.42 5.76 -3.45
CA ARG A 67 0.20 7.19 -3.60
C ARG A 67 -1.10 7.65 -2.95
N GLY A 68 -2.19 6.90 -3.12
CA GLY A 68 -3.46 7.19 -2.45
C GLY A 68 -3.34 7.13 -0.92
N ALA A 69 -2.65 6.12 -0.40
CA ALA A 69 -2.40 6.00 1.03
C ALA A 69 -1.52 7.16 1.55
N LEU A 70 -0.45 7.50 0.83
CA LEU A 70 0.40 8.65 1.19
C LEU A 70 -0.37 9.97 1.18
N ASP A 71 -1.21 10.20 0.16
CA ASP A 71 -2.03 11.42 0.07
C ASP A 71 -3.03 11.51 1.24
N SER A 72 -3.59 10.38 1.70
CA SER A 72 -4.45 10.34 2.90
C SER A 72 -3.66 10.64 4.18
N ILE A 73 -2.48 10.04 4.35
CA ILE A 73 -1.61 10.30 5.51
C ILE A 73 -1.26 11.80 5.59
N ARG A 74 -0.98 12.43 4.46
CA ARG A 74 -0.62 13.86 4.37
C ARG A 74 -1.72 14.83 4.80
N LEU A 75 -2.96 14.39 4.88
CA LEU A 75 -4.05 15.21 5.43
C LEU A 75 -3.96 15.35 6.95
N HIS A 76 -3.23 14.46 7.62
CA HIS A 76 -3.13 14.38 9.07
C HIS A 76 -1.74 14.70 9.60
N VAL A 77 -0.69 14.30 8.87
CA VAL A 77 0.71 14.50 9.27
C VAL A 77 1.60 14.63 8.03
N ASP A 78 2.67 15.42 8.12
CA ASP A 78 3.73 15.41 7.12
C ASP A 78 4.64 14.18 7.36
N PRO A 79 4.69 13.20 6.46
CA PRO A 79 5.50 12.01 6.64
C PRO A 79 7.01 12.27 6.46
N THR A 80 7.40 13.45 5.99
CA THR A 80 8.81 13.83 5.84
C THR A 80 9.49 13.81 7.21
N THR A 81 10.62 13.14 7.30
CA THR A 81 11.40 12.99 8.55
C THR A 81 10.71 12.19 9.68
N THR A 82 9.65 11.44 9.38
CA THR A 82 8.99 10.55 10.36
C THR A 82 9.57 9.15 10.34
N ASN A 83 9.41 8.42 11.46
CA ASN A 83 9.67 7.00 11.57
C ASN A 83 8.36 6.22 11.47
N ILE A 84 8.36 5.23 10.61
CA ILE A 84 7.15 4.49 10.26
C ILE A 84 7.28 3.02 10.67
N LEU A 85 6.21 2.47 11.27
CA LEU A 85 6.03 1.04 11.41
C LEU A 85 5.01 0.57 10.36
N LEU A 86 5.49 -0.20 9.39
CA LEU A 86 4.69 -0.78 8.32
C LEU A 86 4.42 -2.25 8.60
N LEU A 87 3.15 -2.62 8.75
CA LEU A 87 2.68 -3.97 9.02
C LEU A 87 2.11 -4.60 7.75
N GLY A 88 2.77 -5.66 7.26
CA GLY A 88 2.46 -6.37 6.02
C GLY A 88 3.35 -6.00 4.85
N THR A 89 3.34 -6.88 3.83
CA THR A 89 4.17 -6.77 2.62
C THR A 89 3.39 -6.96 1.33
N ASN A 90 2.07 -6.81 1.38
CA ASN A 90 1.20 -6.92 0.22
C ASN A 90 1.50 -5.83 -0.83
N LEU A 91 0.82 -5.86 -1.95
CA LEU A 91 1.03 -4.91 -3.05
C LEU A 91 0.90 -3.44 -2.62
N LEU A 92 -0.03 -3.13 -1.71
CA LEU A 92 -0.20 -1.77 -1.17
C LEU A 92 1.01 -1.40 -0.31
N ALA A 93 1.46 -2.28 0.59
CA ALA A 93 2.63 -2.06 1.45
C ALA A 93 3.88 -1.77 0.62
N ARG A 94 4.15 -2.59 -0.41
CA ARG A 94 5.28 -2.40 -1.33
C ARG A 94 5.23 -1.04 -2.03
N SER A 95 4.06 -0.70 -2.57
CA SER A 95 3.84 0.60 -3.24
C SER A 95 3.98 1.77 -2.28
N LEU A 96 3.44 1.65 -1.07
CA LEU A 96 3.50 2.72 -0.06
C LEU A 96 4.92 2.90 0.48
N ALA A 97 5.66 1.81 0.70
CA ALA A 97 7.07 1.89 1.12
C ALA A 97 7.92 2.69 0.12
N LEU A 98 7.71 2.49 -1.18
CA LEU A 98 8.34 3.30 -2.23
C LEU A 98 7.97 4.78 -2.10
N GLU A 99 6.68 5.10 -2.00
CA GLU A 99 6.19 6.49 -1.93
C GLU A 99 6.69 7.21 -0.66
N LEU A 100 6.73 6.52 0.47
CA LEU A 100 7.27 7.04 1.73
C LEU A 100 8.77 7.32 1.61
N THR A 101 9.54 6.39 1.06
CA THR A 101 10.97 6.57 0.80
C THR A 101 11.22 7.80 -0.07
N LEU A 102 10.50 7.93 -1.17
CA LEU A 102 10.61 9.07 -2.08
C LEU A 102 10.15 10.41 -1.46
N SER A 103 9.32 10.35 -0.41
CA SER A 103 8.92 11.56 0.34
C SER A 103 9.92 11.96 1.44
N GLY A 104 10.95 11.17 1.69
CA GLY A 104 12.03 11.50 2.62
C GLY A 104 11.70 11.17 4.09
N THR A 105 10.99 10.07 4.35
CA THR A 105 10.82 9.56 5.71
C THR A 105 12.17 9.19 6.33
N SER A 106 12.30 9.33 7.65
CA SER A 106 13.55 9.02 8.37
C SER A 106 13.89 7.54 8.37
N GLY A 107 12.86 6.69 8.46
CA GLY A 107 13.04 5.23 8.45
C GLY A 107 11.72 4.49 8.40
N ILE A 108 11.75 3.28 7.84
CA ILE A 108 10.61 2.37 7.76
C ILE A 108 10.97 1.06 8.45
N THR A 109 10.37 0.80 9.60
CA THR A 109 10.42 -0.52 10.23
C THR A 109 9.33 -1.38 9.62
N ILE A 110 9.69 -2.49 9.00
CA ILE A 110 8.77 -3.39 8.31
C ILE A 110 8.62 -4.67 9.11
N ALA A 111 7.38 -5.03 9.44
CA ALA A 111 7.05 -6.31 10.06
C ALA A 111 5.98 -7.03 9.25
N ASP A 112 6.19 -8.30 9.00
CA ASP A 112 5.22 -9.14 8.29
C ASP A 112 4.96 -10.44 9.07
N PRO A 113 4.04 -10.37 10.04
CA PRO A 113 3.75 -11.53 10.89
C PRO A 113 2.93 -12.63 10.18
N TRP A 114 2.54 -12.42 8.91
CA TRP A 114 1.72 -13.36 8.16
C TRP A 114 2.52 -14.19 7.16
N ASP A 115 3.35 -13.54 6.36
CA ASP A 115 4.01 -14.17 5.21
C ASP A 115 5.55 -14.14 5.30
N GLY A 116 6.11 -13.46 6.32
CA GLY A 116 7.55 -13.44 6.62
C GLY A 116 8.41 -12.78 5.52
N GLN A 117 7.85 -11.81 4.79
CA GLN A 117 8.52 -11.16 3.65
C GLN A 117 9.12 -9.79 4.00
N ALA A 118 9.19 -9.44 5.29
CA ALA A 118 9.66 -8.13 5.74
C ALA A 118 11.09 -7.83 5.26
N ALA A 119 12.01 -8.81 5.36
CA ALA A 119 13.39 -8.65 4.92
C ALA A 119 13.51 -8.37 3.41
N VAL A 120 12.72 -9.06 2.59
CA VAL A 120 12.70 -8.87 1.13
C VAL A 120 12.27 -7.45 0.77
N LEU A 121 11.23 -6.93 1.44
CA LEU A 121 10.78 -5.57 1.19
C LEU A 121 11.77 -4.53 1.71
N ALA A 122 12.39 -4.76 2.87
CA ALA A 122 13.41 -3.87 3.42
C ALA A 122 14.63 -3.76 2.49
N ASP A 123 15.11 -4.88 1.96
CA ASP A 123 16.21 -4.91 0.99
C ASP A 123 15.85 -4.13 -0.29
N ALA A 124 14.62 -4.31 -0.80
CA ALA A 124 14.14 -3.57 -1.97
C ALA A 124 14.08 -2.06 -1.72
N VAL A 125 13.61 -1.63 -0.54
CA VAL A 125 13.59 -0.21 -0.13
C VAL A 125 15.02 0.33 -0.01
N ASN A 126 15.93 -0.39 0.62
CA ASN A 126 17.33 0.02 0.82
C ASN A 126 18.13 0.10 -0.49
N ALA A 127 17.66 -0.54 -1.56
CA ALA A 127 18.24 -0.39 -2.90
C ALA A 127 17.86 0.94 -3.58
N ILE A 128 16.90 1.70 -3.04
CA ILE A 128 16.50 3.01 -3.54
C ILE A 128 17.38 4.07 -2.88
N GLU A 129 17.76 5.11 -3.61
CA GLU A 129 18.49 6.25 -3.06
C GLU A 129 17.65 6.91 -1.93
N GLY A 130 18.23 7.07 -0.76
CA GLY A 130 17.56 7.58 0.43
C GLY A 130 16.68 6.54 1.15
N GLY A 131 16.73 5.28 0.76
CA GLY A 131 16.02 4.20 1.44
C GLY A 131 16.65 3.84 2.78
N HIS A 132 15.84 3.82 3.84
CA HIS A 132 16.22 3.43 5.20
C HIS A 132 15.13 2.52 5.78
N ALA A 133 15.21 1.22 5.48
CA ALA A 133 14.26 0.23 5.99
C ALA A 133 14.97 -0.82 6.85
N THR A 134 14.27 -1.27 7.88
CA THR A 134 14.70 -2.36 8.77
C THR A 134 13.57 -3.39 8.86
N ALA A 135 13.90 -4.65 8.63
CA ALA A 135 12.95 -5.75 8.85
C ALA A 135 12.94 -6.18 10.31
N VAL A 136 11.75 -6.51 10.81
CA VAL A 136 11.54 -7.12 12.12
C VAL A 136 10.86 -8.47 11.93
N GLU A 137 11.50 -9.54 12.37
CA GLU A 137 11.01 -10.91 12.14
C GLU A 137 10.26 -11.48 13.36
N ASP A 138 10.75 -11.29 14.57
CA ASP A 138 10.24 -12.00 15.75
C ASP A 138 9.46 -11.15 16.74
N GLU A 139 9.93 -9.94 17.06
CA GLU A 139 9.29 -9.07 18.06
C GLU A 139 9.31 -7.61 17.59
N LEU A 140 8.13 -6.97 17.62
CA LEU A 140 8.08 -5.52 17.45
C LEU A 140 8.78 -4.81 18.61
N PRO A 141 9.33 -3.61 18.39
CA PRO A 141 9.84 -2.79 19.48
C PRO A 141 8.77 -2.69 20.59
N PRO A 142 9.12 -2.95 21.85
CA PRO A 142 8.14 -3.03 22.96
C PRO A 142 7.35 -1.74 23.18
N ASN A 143 7.88 -0.63 22.71
CA ASN A 143 7.20 0.66 22.72
C ASN A 143 7.51 1.40 21.40
N CYS A 144 6.54 2.12 20.89
CA CYS A 144 6.67 2.93 19.69
C CYS A 144 7.25 4.32 19.98
N GLU A 145 8.16 4.47 20.95
CA GLU A 145 8.68 5.80 21.31
C GLU A 145 9.37 6.54 20.16
N SER A 146 9.92 5.78 19.21
CA SER A 146 10.55 6.35 18.01
C SER A 146 9.68 6.31 16.76
N VAL A 147 8.45 5.77 16.84
CA VAL A 147 7.54 5.64 15.71
C VAL A 147 6.53 6.78 15.75
N ASP A 148 6.29 7.41 14.61
CA ASP A 148 5.33 8.49 14.44
C ASP A 148 4.06 8.03 13.76
N ILE A 149 4.18 7.03 12.86
CA ILE A 149 3.07 6.52 12.06
C ILE A 149 3.09 4.98 12.08
N VAL A 150 1.96 4.37 12.44
CA VAL A 150 1.75 2.91 12.36
C VAL A 150 0.78 2.61 11.22
N ILE A 151 1.17 1.75 10.29
CA ILE A 151 0.39 1.43 9.09
C ILE A 151 0.15 -0.07 8.99
N ALA A 152 -1.11 -0.50 9.01
CA ALA A 152 -1.52 -1.86 8.73
C ALA A 152 -2.10 -1.95 7.31
N THR A 153 -1.55 -2.84 6.48
CA THR A 153 -1.92 -2.96 5.05
C THR A 153 -2.63 -4.26 4.71
N GLU A 154 -2.66 -5.23 5.61
CA GLU A 154 -3.33 -6.50 5.38
C GLU A 154 -4.84 -6.38 5.61
N GLU A 155 -5.61 -6.66 4.57
CA GLU A 155 -7.07 -6.65 4.65
C GLU A 155 -7.58 -7.78 5.56
N VAL A 156 -8.17 -7.40 6.69
CA VAL A 156 -8.98 -8.29 7.57
C VAL A 156 -8.27 -9.58 8.06
N ARG A 157 -6.95 -9.69 7.91
CA ARG A 157 -6.21 -10.80 8.51
C ARG A 157 -5.99 -10.49 10.00
N PRO A 158 -6.50 -11.30 10.92
CA PRO A 158 -6.20 -11.10 12.33
C PRO A 158 -4.70 -11.29 12.56
N PHE A 159 -4.15 -10.49 13.46
CA PHE A 159 -2.76 -10.71 13.87
C PHE A 159 -2.60 -12.09 14.50
N PRO A 160 -1.49 -12.79 14.24
CA PRO A 160 -1.20 -14.04 14.91
C PRO A 160 -1.23 -13.87 16.44
N PRO A 161 -1.65 -14.89 17.21
CA PRO A 161 -1.80 -14.76 18.67
C PRO A 161 -0.52 -14.38 19.43
N ASN A 162 0.63 -14.68 18.86
CA ASN A 162 1.96 -14.34 19.38
C ASN A 162 2.46 -12.97 18.96
N PHE A 163 1.76 -12.30 18.03
CA PHE A 163 2.12 -10.96 17.58
C PHE A 163 1.42 -9.91 18.44
N GLN A 164 2.20 -9.13 19.14
CA GLN A 164 1.68 -8.05 19.98
C GLN A 164 1.88 -6.72 19.26
N LEU A 165 0.77 -6.00 19.07
CA LEU A 165 0.84 -4.60 18.63
C LEU A 165 1.58 -3.79 19.70
N PRO A 166 2.39 -2.80 19.27
CA PRO A 166 3.00 -1.89 20.22
C PRO A 166 1.92 -1.08 20.96
N GLU A 167 2.25 -0.58 22.14
CA GLU A 167 1.37 0.32 22.87
C GLU A 167 1.21 1.62 22.07
N LEU A 168 -0.05 1.92 21.71
CA LEU A 168 -0.38 3.12 20.95
C LEU A 168 -0.53 4.32 21.91
N ARG A 169 -0.11 5.49 21.44
CA ARG A 169 -0.15 6.73 22.19
C ARG A 169 -0.87 7.84 21.39
N GLU A 170 -1.33 8.88 22.08
CA GLU A 170 -2.18 9.94 21.55
C GLU A 170 -1.56 10.69 20.34
N ASP A 171 -0.24 10.83 20.31
CA ASP A 171 0.50 11.56 19.25
C ASP A 171 0.79 10.71 18.00
N LEU A 172 0.40 9.44 17.97
CA LEU A 172 0.54 8.58 16.80
C LEU A 172 -0.53 8.83 15.74
N VAL A 173 -0.15 8.67 14.48
CA VAL A 173 -1.08 8.45 13.38
C VAL A 173 -1.15 6.95 13.09
N VAL A 174 -2.36 6.40 13.15
CA VAL A 174 -2.61 4.98 12.92
C VAL A 174 -3.43 4.81 11.65
N VAL A 175 -2.89 4.08 10.70
CA VAL A 175 -3.50 3.82 9.39
C VAL A 175 -3.88 2.35 9.31
N ASP A 176 -5.11 2.06 8.92
CA ASP A 176 -5.54 0.71 8.52
C ASP A 176 -6.21 0.78 7.15
N THR A 177 -5.67 0.08 6.19
CA THR A 177 -6.17 0.09 4.81
C THR A 177 -7.36 -0.84 4.57
N SER A 178 -7.84 -1.54 5.60
CA SER A 178 -9.05 -2.37 5.57
C SER A 178 -10.30 -1.53 5.28
N LEU A 179 -11.16 -2.04 4.38
CA LEU A 179 -12.44 -1.40 4.05
C LEU A 179 -13.52 -1.61 5.12
N ASP A 180 -13.28 -2.45 6.11
CA ASP A 180 -14.16 -2.59 7.28
C ASP A 180 -13.48 -2.08 8.57
N PRO A 181 -13.54 -0.76 8.82
CA PRO A 181 -12.91 -0.17 10.01
C PRO A 181 -13.50 -0.70 11.32
N LYS A 182 -14.72 -1.23 11.31
CA LYS A 182 -15.34 -1.84 12.49
C LYS A 182 -14.74 -3.20 12.84
N ALA A 183 -14.20 -3.92 11.86
CA ALA A 183 -13.48 -5.17 12.08
C ALA A 183 -12.05 -4.93 12.55
N SER A 184 -11.46 -3.78 12.24
CA SER A 184 -10.07 -3.44 12.56
C SER A 184 -9.80 -3.45 14.08
N SER A 185 -8.87 -4.29 14.50
CA SER A 185 -8.38 -4.32 15.88
C SER A 185 -7.45 -3.13 16.17
N ILE A 186 -6.64 -2.73 15.18
CA ILE A 186 -5.68 -1.64 15.34
C ILE A 186 -6.38 -0.27 15.42
N LEU A 187 -7.45 -0.02 14.65
CA LEU A 187 -8.21 1.22 14.76
C LEU A 187 -8.99 1.29 16.08
N LYS A 188 -9.47 0.15 16.61
CA LYS A 188 -10.06 0.12 17.94
C LYS A 188 -9.06 0.46 19.05
N ALA A 189 -7.83 -0.06 18.92
CA ALA A 189 -6.76 0.27 19.85
C ALA A 189 -6.35 1.76 19.72
N ALA A 190 -6.26 2.28 18.50
CA ALA A 190 -6.00 3.70 18.23
C ALA A 190 -7.07 4.61 18.85
N ALA A 191 -8.36 4.25 18.71
CA ALA A 191 -9.45 4.98 19.33
C ALA A 191 -9.34 5.00 20.87
N ALA A 192 -8.96 3.88 21.47
CA ALA A 192 -8.76 3.78 22.93
C ALA A 192 -7.58 4.63 23.41
N ALA A 193 -6.54 4.79 22.59
CA ALA A 193 -5.36 5.62 22.86
C ALA A 193 -5.54 7.10 22.48
N ASN A 194 -6.68 7.49 21.91
CA ASN A 194 -6.95 8.81 21.30
C ASN A 194 -5.97 9.18 20.17
N SER A 195 -5.38 8.19 19.50
CA SER A 195 -4.50 8.40 18.35
C SER A 195 -5.29 8.91 17.14
N CYS A 196 -4.63 9.66 16.26
CA CYS A 196 -5.21 10.03 14.97
C CYS A 196 -5.41 8.77 14.10
N GLN A 197 -6.55 8.67 13.42
CA GLN A 197 -6.91 7.50 12.63
C GLN A 197 -7.11 7.84 11.17
N VAL A 198 -6.54 7.02 10.29
CA VAL A 198 -6.78 7.03 8.84
C VAL A 198 -7.32 5.66 8.45
N ASP A 199 -8.55 5.61 7.98
CA ASP A 199 -9.18 4.34 7.63
C ASP A 199 -9.06 3.99 6.14
N GLY A 200 -9.37 2.74 5.80
CA GLY A 200 -9.28 2.24 4.42
C GLY A 200 -10.27 2.91 3.45
N LEU A 201 -11.35 3.54 3.95
CA LEU A 201 -12.26 4.28 3.10
C LEU A 201 -11.62 5.59 2.62
N GLU A 202 -10.91 6.28 3.51
CA GLU A 202 -10.16 7.49 3.17
C GLU A 202 -9.05 7.17 2.16
N VAL A 203 -8.26 6.12 2.41
CA VAL A 203 -7.21 5.64 1.49
C VAL A 203 -7.80 5.26 0.12
N THR A 204 -8.91 4.53 0.11
CA THR A 204 -9.57 4.12 -1.14
C THR A 204 -10.12 5.32 -1.90
N THR A 205 -10.70 6.30 -1.21
CA THR A 205 -11.23 7.52 -1.83
C THR A 205 -10.12 8.31 -2.51
N ALA A 206 -8.97 8.50 -1.85
CA ALA A 206 -7.81 9.16 -2.43
C ALA A 206 -7.28 8.40 -3.66
N THR A 207 -7.15 7.07 -3.56
CA THR A 207 -6.75 6.21 -4.68
C THR A 207 -7.70 6.33 -5.87
N MET A 208 -9.01 6.30 -5.63
CA MET A 208 -10.01 6.42 -6.69
C MET A 208 -9.99 7.81 -7.35
N ALA A 209 -9.73 8.86 -6.59
CA ALA A 209 -9.57 10.20 -7.15
C ALA A 209 -8.36 10.30 -8.10
N ILE A 210 -7.25 9.62 -7.79
CA ILE A 210 -6.08 9.52 -8.67
C ILE A 210 -6.46 8.75 -9.94
N ASN A 211 -7.06 7.56 -9.78
CA ASN A 211 -7.45 6.71 -10.91
C ASN A 211 -8.43 7.43 -11.85
N PHE A 212 -9.41 8.12 -11.29
CA PHE A 212 -10.39 8.89 -12.06
C PHE A 212 -9.70 9.98 -12.90
N ARG A 213 -8.83 10.76 -12.30
CA ARG A 213 -8.07 11.79 -13.02
C ARG A 213 -7.21 11.20 -14.14
N SER A 214 -6.54 10.09 -13.89
CA SER A 214 -5.71 9.41 -14.90
C SER A 214 -6.53 8.94 -16.10
N LEU A 215 -7.76 8.44 -15.88
CA LEU A 215 -8.61 7.92 -16.95
C LEU A 215 -9.43 8.99 -17.68
N THR A 216 -9.68 10.15 -17.06
CA THR A 216 -10.55 11.19 -17.64
C THR A 216 -9.79 12.41 -18.17
N GLY A 217 -8.60 12.65 -17.71
CA GLY A 217 -7.71 13.79 -18.08
C GLY A 217 -7.85 14.96 -17.15
#